data_c6f31354d909c97338a23f569b06016c
#
_entry.id   c6f31354d909c97338a23f569b06016c
#
_cell.length_a   1.000
_cell.length_b   1.000
_cell.length_c   1.000
_cell.angle_alpha   90.00
_cell.angle_beta   90.00
_cell.angle_gamma   90.00
#
_symmetry.space_group_name_H-M   'P 1'
#
loop_
_entity.id
_entity.type
_entity.pdbx_description
1 polymer ?
#
loop_
_entity_poly.entity_id
_entity_poly.type
_entity_poly.pdbx_seq_one_letter_code
_entity_poly.pdbx_strand_id
1 'polypeptide(L)'
;MRLTLTLSLVFGVLACVSTQDDVTKLGEIRRPNILWISVEDMSPWLGCYGDELAQTPVLDALAAEGLRYTQAHATSPVCSCARSTLITGCWATEIGSMHHRAGKPSSAAVTRNPKAYAAIPSYEATPSPEVRCFPEILRAAGYYCTNAAKQDYQFRAPVTVWDESGGKAHWRNRPDPSQPFFSVINLAMTHESRTFPKARRAPEVTDPATVSVPPYYPDTPLVRQDLARTYDNIAAMDERVGKILAQLDEDGLGEETVVFFFTDHGVGLPRGKRSLYASGTHVPLIVRLPGGQPETVERMVSFIDFAPTVLSLAGIEAPDWMGGRAFMGQYERDGRGHVTFHADRMDSETDRTRAISDGRWRLLLNLMPERPHLYPVAYANSIPMMGDIKALQASGAGSPGQWQMLLNPKPARELYDTQSDPHEVHNLIEDPAHSERAAALEETLLAWMESTQDLGLMGEGEMVRTHLWPPHGEQPLTEAPTLTTGRGLRCATPGASIGWRELGEKSWRVYQPSTVLPRTGFIQVVAHRIGFKPSARQRVQLGE
;
A
#
# COMPACT_ATOMS: atom_id res chain seq x y z
N MET A 1 -59.54 -26.61 38.14
CA MET A 1 -58.62 -25.47 38.46
C MET A 1 -57.27 -25.77 37.77
N ARG A 2 -57.12 -25.27 36.56
CA ARG A 2 -55.89 -25.42 35.76
C ARG A 2 -55.15 -24.10 35.82
N LEU A 3 -53.96 -24.10 36.36
CA LEU A 3 -53.02 -22.98 36.39
C LEU A 3 -52.23 -22.96 35.09
N THR A 4 -52.40 -21.90 34.30
CA THR A 4 -51.62 -21.64 33.08
C THR A 4 -50.47 -20.73 33.49
N LEU A 5 -49.24 -21.22 33.37
CA LEU A 5 -48.00 -20.45 33.56
C LEU A 5 -47.64 -19.82 32.21
N THR A 6 -47.73 -18.50 32.12
CA THR A 6 -47.23 -17.73 30.98
C THR A 6 -45.78 -17.40 31.18
N LEU A 7 -44.91 -17.95 30.34
CA LEU A 7 -43.46 -17.65 30.29
C LEU A 7 -43.25 -16.44 29.36
N SER A 8 -42.92 -15.31 29.94
CA SER A 8 -42.53 -14.11 29.16
C SER A 8 -41.06 -14.23 28.79
N LEU A 9 -40.77 -14.43 27.51
CA LEU A 9 -39.42 -14.26 26.93
C LEU A 9 -39.15 -12.74 26.82
N VAL A 10 -38.18 -12.30 27.61
CA VAL A 10 -37.58 -10.98 27.42
C VAL A 10 -36.50 -11.13 26.34
N PHE A 11 -36.76 -10.66 25.14
CA PHE A 11 -35.75 -10.43 24.12
C PHE A 11 -34.95 -9.19 24.53
N GLY A 12 -33.73 -9.41 25.01
CA GLY A 12 -32.75 -8.36 25.14
C GLY A 12 -32.27 -7.96 23.75
N VAL A 13 -32.74 -6.81 23.27
CA VAL A 13 -32.15 -6.12 22.12
C VAL A 13 -30.82 -5.56 22.62
N LEU A 14 -29.71 -6.23 22.28
CA LEU A 14 -28.41 -5.55 22.29
C LEU A 14 -28.45 -4.44 21.24
N ALA A 15 -28.65 -3.23 21.70
CA ALA A 15 -28.44 -2.05 20.86
C ALA A 15 -26.96 -1.99 20.53
N CYS A 16 -26.61 -2.19 19.27
CA CYS A 16 -25.39 -1.63 18.69
C CYS A 16 -25.43 -0.12 18.97
N VAL A 17 -24.69 0.32 19.99
CA VAL A 17 -24.43 1.73 20.19
C VAL A 17 -23.43 2.13 19.12
N SER A 18 -23.87 2.96 18.23
CA SER A 18 -23.29 3.29 16.96
C SER A 18 -22.13 4.28 17.08
N THR A 19 -21.17 4.10 16.24
CA THR A 19 -20.22 5.03 15.62
C THR A 19 -20.72 6.45 15.28
N GLN A 20 -21.91 6.85 15.68
CA GLN A 20 -22.53 8.13 15.36
C GLN A 20 -21.95 9.32 16.14
N ASP A 21 -21.37 9.07 17.33
CA ASP A 21 -20.81 10.15 18.15
C ASP A 21 -19.39 10.55 17.70
N ASP A 22 -18.61 9.64 17.11
CA ASP A 22 -17.28 9.95 16.57
C ASP A 22 -17.36 10.70 15.23
N VAL A 23 -18.39 10.45 14.43
CA VAL A 23 -18.68 11.19 13.20
C VAL A 23 -19.12 12.64 13.51
N THR A 24 -19.76 12.90 14.67
CA THR A 24 -20.18 14.24 15.07
C THR A 24 -19.03 15.16 15.41
N LYS A 25 -17.96 14.68 16.03
CA LYS A 25 -16.77 15.53 16.34
C LYS A 25 -15.93 15.84 15.10
N LEU A 26 -15.77 14.88 14.17
CA LEU A 26 -15.17 15.15 12.85
C LEU A 26 -16.01 16.15 12.04
N GLY A 27 -17.33 16.21 12.25
CA GLY A 27 -18.25 17.17 11.63
C GLY A 27 -18.01 18.62 12.10
N GLU A 28 -17.38 18.84 13.26
CA GLU A 28 -16.96 20.15 13.75
C GLU A 28 -15.66 20.64 13.10
N ILE A 29 -14.74 19.72 12.74
CA ILE A 29 -13.52 20.03 11.99
C ILE A 29 -13.84 19.89 10.50
N ARG A 30 -14.23 20.99 9.87
CA ARG A 30 -14.64 20.98 8.44
C ARG A 30 -13.61 20.39 7.48
N ARG A 31 -12.31 20.35 7.82
CA ARG A 31 -11.21 19.89 6.97
C ARG A 31 -10.01 19.50 7.85
N PRO A 32 -9.97 18.27 8.39
CA PRO A 32 -8.88 17.84 9.27
C PRO A 32 -7.54 17.79 8.54
N ASN A 33 -6.47 18.00 9.27
CA ASN A 33 -5.15 17.59 8.82
C ASN A 33 -5.10 16.06 8.73
N ILE A 34 -4.31 15.52 7.81
CA ILE A 34 -4.16 14.07 7.65
C ILE A 34 -2.67 13.74 7.59
N LEU A 35 -2.22 12.90 8.51
CA LEU A 35 -0.85 12.42 8.59
C LEU A 35 -0.81 10.91 8.33
N TRP A 36 -0.08 10.49 7.30
CA TRP A 36 0.27 9.09 7.08
C TRP A 36 1.69 8.82 7.56
N ILE A 37 1.85 7.96 8.55
CA ILE A 37 3.11 7.37 8.97
C ILE A 37 3.16 5.99 8.34
N SER A 38 3.82 5.88 7.19
CA SER A 38 3.97 4.64 6.43
C SER A 38 5.34 4.04 6.72
N VAL A 39 5.38 2.79 7.16
CA VAL A 39 6.63 2.05 7.32
C VAL A 39 6.82 1.05 6.19
N GLU A 40 8.01 0.47 6.04
CA GLU A 40 8.29 -0.53 5.02
C GLU A 40 8.33 -1.93 5.63
N ASP A 41 7.87 -2.94 4.89
CA ASP A 41 8.14 -4.37 5.11
C ASP A 41 7.80 -4.88 6.53
N MET A 42 6.58 -4.68 7.03
CA MET A 42 6.23 -5.09 8.40
C MET A 42 4.86 -5.77 8.48
N SER A 43 4.80 -6.95 9.07
CA SER A 43 3.55 -7.61 9.51
C SER A 43 3.09 -7.04 10.87
N PRO A 44 1.89 -7.38 11.39
CA PRO A 44 1.38 -6.82 12.64
C PRO A 44 2.11 -7.37 13.89
N TRP A 45 3.44 -7.36 13.90
CA TRP A 45 4.30 -7.75 15.01
C TRP A 45 4.47 -6.58 15.98
N LEU A 46 3.39 -6.23 16.67
CA LEU A 46 3.30 -5.11 17.61
C LEU A 46 2.60 -5.56 18.90
N GLY A 47 2.93 -4.95 20.03
CA GLY A 47 2.31 -5.26 21.33
C GLY A 47 0.79 -5.13 21.29
N CYS A 48 0.25 -4.06 20.71
CA CYS A 48 -1.19 -3.86 20.57
C CYS A 48 -1.89 -4.89 19.65
N TYR A 49 -1.16 -5.67 18.86
CA TYR A 49 -1.66 -6.82 18.09
C TYR A 49 -1.43 -8.16 18.79
N GLY A 50 -0.94 -8.15 20.03
CA GLY A 50 -0.77 -9.36 20.86
C GLY A 50 0.61 -10.01 20.75
N ASP A 51 1.60 -9.34 20.14
CA ASP A 51 2.99 -9.82 20.11
C ASP A 51 3.73 -9.37 21.39
N GLU A 52 3.91 -10.31 22.32
CA GLU A 52 4.52 -10.03 23.63
C GLU A 52 6.02 -9.71 23.55
N LEU A 53 6.70 -10.07 22.44
CA LEU A 53 8.11 -9.80 22.27
C LEU A 53 8.36 -8.38 21.71
N ALA A 54 7.40 -7.84 20.97
CA ALA A 54 7.53 -6.53 20.32
C ALA A 54 7.62 -5.40 21.33
N GLN A 55 8.68 -4.60 21.24
CA GLN A 55 8.87 -3.40 22.06
C GLN A 55 8.32 -2.18 21.31
N THR A 56 7.00 -1.95 21.41
CA THR A 56 6.29 -0.93 20.66
C THR A 56 5.39 -0.01 21.52
N PRO A 57 5.92 0.55 22.63
CA PRO A 57 5.11 1.30 23.57
C PRO A 57 4.44 2.56 22.98
N VAL A 58 5.03 3.17 21.94
CA VAL A 58 4.45 4.33 21.26
C VAL A 58 3.23 3.93 20.43
N LEU A 59 3.34 2.87 19.66
CA LEU A 59 2.24 2.35 18.84
C LEU A 59 1.14 1.72 19.70
N ASP A 60 1.52 1.10 20.81
CA ASP A 60 0.55 0.56 21.78
C ASP A 60 -0.26 1.70 22.42
N ALA A 61 0.38 2.81 22.75
CA ALA A 61 -0.30 4.03 23.22
C ALA A 61 -1.18 4.65 22.12
N LEU A 62 -0.69 4.74 20.87
CA LEU A 62 -1.48 5.23 19.75
C LEU A 62 -2.74 4.36 19.50
N ALA A 63 -2.63 3.04 19.64
CA ALA A 63 -3.75 2.12 19.52
C ALA A 63 -4.74 2.23 20.68
N ALA A 64 -4.25 2.56 21.89
CA ALA A 64 -5.08 2.81 23.06
C ALA A 64 -5.87 4.13 22.97
N GLU A 65 -5.54 5.02 22.04
CA GLU A 65 -6.23 6.28 21.76
C GLU A 65 -6.97 6.28 20.42
N GLY A 66 -6.89 5.19 19.63
CA GLY A 66 -7.39 5.16 18.27
C GLY A 66 -8.09 3.87 17.87
N LEU A 67 -8.40 3.78 16.58
CA LEU A 67 -9.03 2.62 15.95
C LEU A 67 -7.93 1.64 15.51
N ARG A 68 -7.91 0.43 16.06
CA ARG A 68 -7.00 -0.64 15.69
C ARG A 68 -7.71 -1.65 14.78
N TYR A 69 -7.37 -1.65 13.52
CA TYR A 69 -7.96 -2.58 12.53
C TYR A 69 -7.27 -3.94 12.59
N THR A 70 -8.05 -5.00 12.79
CA THR A 70 -7.52 -6.39 12.85
C THR A 70 -7.44 -7.06 11.48
N GLN A 71 -8.14 -6.50 10.46
CA GLN A 71 -8.26 -7.08 9.11
C GLN A 71 -7.87 -6.04 8.05
N ALA A 72 -6.66 -5.46 8.17
CA ALA A 72 -6.12 -4.56 7.15
C ALA A 72 -5.15 -5.31 6.22
N HIS A 73 -5.28 -5.06 4.91
CA HIS A 73 -4.55 -5.83 3.90
C HIS A 73 -3.93 -4.96 2.82
N ALA A 74 -2.64 -5.24 2.51
CA ALA A 74 -1.99 -4.76 1.31
C ALA A 74 -2.50 -5.53 0.08
N THR A 75 -2.69 -4.87 -1.05
CA THR A 75 -3.13 -5.50 -2.31
C THR A 75 -2.06 -6.34 -2.98
N SER A 76 -0.80 -6.09 -2.65
CA SER A 76 0.37 -6.78 -3.20
C SER A 76 1.46 -6.89 -2.14
N PRO A 77 2.26 -7.98 -2.10
CA PRO A 77 3.27 -8.22 -1.08
C PRO A 77 4.61 -7.54 -1.42
N VAL A 78 4.57 -6.38 -2.11
CA VAL A 78 5.77 -5.66 -2.52
C VAL A 78 5.51 -4.16 -2.70
N CYS A 79 6.51 -3.35 -2.37
CA CYS A 79 6.40 -1.89 -2.21
C CYS A 79 5.74 -1.18 -3.40
N SER A 80 6.30 -1.30 -4.62
CA SER A 80 5.87 -0.45 -5.74
C SER A 80 4.45 -0.75 -6.22
N CYS A 81 4.04 -2.01 -6.20
CA CYS A 81 2.69 -2.41 -6.58
C CYS A 81 1.65 -1.95 -5.54
N ALA A 82 1.94 -2.13 -4.25
CA ALA A 82 1.09 -1.66 -3.17
C ALA A 82 0.99 -0.12 -3.15
N ARG A 83 2.13 0.58 -3.33
CA ARG A 83 2.18 2.05 -3.32
C ARG A 83 1.50 2.69 -4.52
N SER A 84 1.50 2.05 -5.69
CA SER A 84 0.73 2.55 -6.84
C SER A 84 -0.77 2.46 -6.58
N THR A 85 -1.25 1.41 -5.93
CA THR A 85 -2.65 1.30 -5.49
C THR A 85 -3.00 2.38 -4.45
N LEU A 86 -2.15 2.57 -3.42
CA LEU A 86 -2.36 3.59 -2.39
C LEU A 86 -2.48 5.01 -2.99
N ILE A 87 -1.67 5.37 -3.98
CA ILE A 87 -1.63 6.74 -4.50
C ILE A 87 -2.68 7.03 -5.55
N THR A 88 -3.18 6.00 -6.26
CA THR A 88 -4.17 6.16 -7.33
C THR A 88 -5.58 5.74 -6.92
N GLY A 89 -5.75 4.84 -5.94
CA GLY A 89 -7.03 4.19 -5.66
C GLY A 89 -7.47 3.20 -6.75
N CYS A 90 -6.53 2.77 -7.64
CA CYS A 90 -6.75 1.76 -8.67
C CYS A 90 -6.00 0.46 -8.35
N TRP A 91 -6.50 -0.66 -8.84
CA TRP A 91 -5.76 -1.91 -8.77
C TRP A 91 -4.49 -1.83 -9.62
N ALA A 92 -3.37 -2.31 -9.07
CA ALA A 92 -2.11 -2.30 -9.82
C ALA A 92 -2.19 -3.14 -11.10
N THR A 93 -3.00 -4.20 -11.10
CA THR A 93 -3.29 -5.04 -12.27
C THR A 93 -4.10 -4.34 -13.35
N GLU A 94 -4.92 -3.36 -12.99
CA GLU A 94 -5.73 -2.57 -13.91
C GLU A 94 -4.90 -1.48 -14.62
N ILE A 95 -3.93 -0.90 -13.93
CA ILE A 95 -3.14 0.22 -14.45
C ILE A 95 -1.76 -0.17 -15.00
N GLY A 96 -1.42 -1.46 -15.00
CA GLY A 96 -0.13 -1.95 -15.49
C GLY A 96 1.04 -1.77 -14.51
N SER A 97 0.78 -1.62 -13.21
CA SER A 97 1.81 -1.42 -12.17
C SER A 97 2.10 -2.66 -11.31
N MET A 98 1.58 -3.84 -11.69
CA MET A 98 1.67 -5.07 -10.91
C MET A 98 3.06 -5.73 -10.94
N HIS A 99 3.93 -5.38 -11.86
CA HIS A 99 5.29 -5.90 -11.92
C HIS A 99 6.25 -5.07 -11.08
N HIS A 100 6.91 -5.69 -10.11
CA HIS A 100 7.82 -4.97 -9.22
C HIS A 100 8.99 -4.35 -10.00
N ARG A 101 9.13 -3.03 -9.91
CA ARG A 101 10.20 -2.24 -10.55
C ARG A 101 10.22 -2.35 -12.07
N ALA A 102 9.10 -1.99 -12.69
CA ALA A 102 8.94 -1.90 -14.14
C ALA A 102 9.81 -0.80 -14.80
N GLY A 103 10.23 0.21 -14.04
CA GLY A 103 11.21 1.20 -14.50
C GLY A 103 12.60 0.60 -14.69
N LYS A 104 13.59 1.42 -15.09
CA LYS A 104 14.98 0.97 -15.18
C LYS A 104 15.44 0.37 -13.86
N PRO A 105 15.80 -0.93 -13.82
CA PRO A 105 16.34 -1.53 -12.61
C PRO A 105 17.61 -0.76 -12.19
N SER A 106 17.90 -0.74 -10.90
CA SER A 106 19.10 -0.07 -10.41
C SER A 106 20.34 -0.65 -11.10
N SER A 107 21.34 0.18 -11.40
CA SER A 107 22.59 -0.27 -12.00
C SER A 107 23.21 -1.45 -11.23
N ALA A 108 23.10 -1.45 -9.90
CA ALA A 108 23.56 -2.54 -9.05
C ALA A 108 22.77 -3.85 -9.26
N ALA A 109 21.45 -3.79 -9.47
CA ALA A 109 20.63 -4.97 -9.78
C ALA A 109 21.01 -5.57 -11.15
N VAL A 110 21.11 -4.73 -12.17
CA VAL A 110 21.52 -5.15 -13.52
C VAL A 110 22.94 -5.74 -13.50
N THR A 111 23.88 -5.13 -12.78
CA THR A 111 25.26 -5.63 -12.67
C THR A 111 25.31 -7.01 -12.02
N ARG A 112 24.42 -7.29 -11.05
CA ARG A 112 24.38 -8.59 -10.37
C ARG A 112 23.79 -9.71 -11.25
N ASN A 113 22.84 -9.40 -12.11
CA ASN A 113 22.17 -10.40 -12.96
C ASN A 113 21.74 -9.80 -14.31
N PRO A 114 22.71 -9.41 -15.18
CA PRO A 114 22.39 -8.72 -16.44
C PRO A 114 21.50 -9.54 -17.39
N LYS A 115 21.67 -10.87 -17.41
CA LYS A 115 20.87 -11.74 -18.28
C LYS A 115 19.41 -11.80 -17.86
N ALA A 116 19.12 -11.83 -16.56
CA ALA A 116 17.75 -11.86 -16.05
C ALA A 116 16.98 -10.57 -16.35
N TYR A 117 17.67 -9.42 -16.34
CA TYR A 117 17.04 -8.12 -16.62
C TYR A 117 17.03 -7.74 -18.12
N ALA A 118 17.80 -8.41 -18.98
CA ALA A 118 17.88 -8.07 -20.40
C ALA A 118 16.55 -8.23 -21.16
N ALA A 119 15.71 -9.15 -20.75
CA ALA A 119 14.41 -9.43 -21.37
C ALA A 119 13.24 -8.62 -20.76
N ILE A 120 13.48 -7.87 -19.67
CA ILE A 120 12.45 -7.12 -18.98
C ILE A 120 12.32 -5.74 -19.63
N PRO A 121 11.13 -5.36 -20.15
CA PRO A 121 10.93 -4.04 -20.72
C PRO A 121 10.99 -2.97 -19.61
N SER A 122 11.55 -1.81 -19.95
CA SER A 122 11.50 -0.64 -19.08
C SER A 122 10.31 0.22 -19.47
N TYR A 123 9.36 0.41 -18.58
CA TYR A 123 8.15 1.19 -18.82
C TYR A 123 7.64 1.85 -17.53
N GLU A 124 6.65 2.69 -17.68
CA GLU A 124 5.87 3.27 -16.58
C GLU A 124 4.41 2.80 -16.70
N ALA A 125 3.77 2.51 -15.57
CA ALA A 125 2.35 2.23 -15.52
C ALA A 125 1.56 3.40 -16.14
N THR A 126 0.58 3.08 -16.97
CA THR A 126 -0.18 4.08 -17.74
C THR A 126 -1.67 3.80 -17.58
N PRO A 127 -2.31 4.38 -16.55
CA PRO A 127 -3.74 4.22 -16.33
C PRO A 127 -4.58 4.91 -17.41
N SER A 128 -5.89 4.64 -17.38
CA SER A 128 -6.86 5.36 -18.19
C SER A 128 -6.79 6.89 -17.95
N PRO A 129 -7.24 7.72 -18.94
CA PRO A 129 -6.99 9.16 -18.91
C PRO A 129 -7.61 9.91 -17.71
N GLU A 130 -8.64 9.40 -17.09
CA GLU A 130 -9.32 10.01 -15.94
C GLU A 130 -8.53 9.87 -14.63
N VAL A 131 -7.70 8.83 -14.52
CA VAL A 131 -6.97 8.52 -13.28
C VAL A 131 -5.94 9.60 -12.94
N ARG A 132 -5.94 10.00 -11.67
CA ARG A 132 -4.99 10.93 -11.05
C ARG A 132 -4.40 10.32 -9.79
N CYS A 133 -3.27 10.85 -9.35
CA CYS A 133 -2.87 10.65 -7.96
C CYS A 133 -3.81 11.44 -7.05
N PHE A 134 -4.41 10.81 -6.05
CA PHE A 134 -5.44 11.46 -5.22
C PHE A 134 -4.97 12.75 -4.51
N PRO A 135 -3.66 12.95 -4.17
CA PRO A 135 -3.22 14.23 -3.61
C PRO A 135 -3.42 15.42 -4.55
N GLU A 136 -3.51 15.22 -5.88
CA GLU A 136 -3.86 16.31 -6.81
C GLU A 136 -5.28 16.82 -6.54
N ILE A 137 -6.20 15.94 -6.16
CA ILE A 137 -7.58 16.28 -5.80
C ILE A 137 -7.59 17.07 -4.49
N LEU A 138 -6.84 16.62 -3.48
CA LEU A 138 -6.68 17.34 -2.21
C LEU A 138 -6.07 18.73 -2.41
N ARG A 139 -5.02 18.84 -3.22
CA ARG A 139 -4.38 20.13 -3.56
C ARG A 139 -5.34 21.07 -4.28
N ALA A 140 -6.12 20.56 -5.23
CA ALA A 140 -7.18 21.34 -5.88
C ALA A 140 -8.23 21.83 -4.89
N ALA A 141 -8.49 21.08 -3.83
CA ALA A 141 -9.34 21.46 -2.71
C ALA A 141 -8.63 22.35 -1.66
N GLY A 142 -7.35 22.69 -1.84
CA GLY A 142 -6.59 23.64 -1.02
C GLY A 142 -5.78 23.01 0.12
N TYR A 143 -5.58 21.69 0.14
CA TYR A 143 -4.64 21.04 1.05
C TYR A 143 -3.19 21.30 0.62
N TYR A 144 -2.28 21.41 1.61
CA TYR A 144 -0.84 21.35 1.41
C TYR A 144 -0.38 19.90 1.50
N CYS A 145 0.09 19.32 0.38
CA CYS A 145 0.42 17.90 0.28
C CYS A 145 1.93 17.67 0.24
N THR A 146 2.46 16.85 1.18
CA THR A 146 3.88 16.54 1.27
C THR A 146 4.16 15.04 1.31
N ASN A 147 5.30 14.62 0.75
CA ASN A 147 5.76 13.25 0.80
C ASN A 147 7.25 13.17 1.17
N ALA A 148 7.54 12.69 2.38
CA ALA A 148 8.89 12.53 2.87
C ALA A 148 9.51 11.25 2.30
N ALA A 149 10.23 11.44 1.24
CA ALA A 149 11.16 10.65 0.46
C ALA A 149 10.53 9.61 -0.47
N LYS A 150 10.07 8.45 -0.01
CA LYS A 150 9.75 7.34 -0.90
C LYS A 150 8.43 7.54 -1.66
N GLN A 151 8.46 7.36 -2.98
CA GLN A 151 7.30 7.31 -3.86
C GLN A 151 7.07 5.87 -4.35
N ASP A 152 7.92 5.37 -5.22
CA ASP A 152 7.95 3.99 -5.74
C ASP A 152 6.60 3.56 -6.38
N TYR A 153 6.02 4.42 -7.24
CA TYR A 153 4.67 4.23 -7.80
C TYR A 153 4.62 3.47 -9.13
N GLN A 154 5.74 2.94 -9.64
CA GLN A 154 5.86 2.35 -10.98
C GLN A 154 5.62 3.34 -12.15
N PHE A 155 5.53 4.62 -11.84
CA PHE A 155 5.47 5.73 -12.77
C PHE A 155 6.05 6.98 -12.13
N ARG A 156 6.43 7.92 -12.96
CA ARG A 156 6.88 9.24 -12.51
C ARG A 156 5.67 10.08 -12.10
N ALA A 157 5.61 10.47 -10.84
CA ALA A 157 4.54 11.33 -10.35
C ALA A 157 4.56 12.70 -11.07
N PRO A 158 3.41 13.19 -11.55
CA PRO A 158 3.28 14.57 -12.03
C PRO A 158 3.74 15.59 -10.98
N VAL A 159 4.25 16.73 -11.42
CA VAL A 159 4.67 17.82 -10.51
C VAL A 159 3.52 18.40 -9.69
N THR A 160 2.31 18.10 -10.08
CA THR A 160 1.05 18.51 -9.45
C THR A 160 0.66 17.65 -8.24
N VAL A 161 1.29 16.49 -8.03
CA VAL A 161 0.91 15.55 -6.96
C VAL A 161 1.28 16.09 -5.58
N TRP A 162 2.48 16.67 -5.43
CA TRP A 162 3.01 17.11 -4.16
C TRP A 162 3.43 18.58 -4.20
N ASP A 163 3.15 19.34 -3.14
CA ASP A 163 3.76 20.65 -2.94
C ASP A 163 5.24 20.51 -2.67
N GLU A 164 5.59 19.51 -1.84
CA GLU A 164 6.97 19.09 -1.58
C GLU A 164 7.11 17.58 -1.59
N SER A 165 8.21 17.08 -2.18
CA SER A 165 8.58 15.66 -2.11
C SER A 165 10.09 15.52 -1.92
N GLY A 166 10.49 14.64 -1.01
CA GLY A 166 11.90 14.38 -0.68
C GLY A 166 12.16 14.42 0.84
N GLY A 167 13.40 14.18 1.24
CA GLY A 167 13.76 13.98 2.65
C GLY A 167 13.54 15.19 3.59
N LYS A 168 13.22 16.37 3.03
CA LYS A 168 12.91 17.60 3.80
C LYS A 168 11.44 18.01 3.72
N ALA A 169 10.63 17.27 2.96
CA ALA A 169 9.19 17.54 2.84
C ALA A 169 8.50 17.33 4.20
N HIS A 170 7.74 18.33 4.63
CA HIS A 170 7.14 18.32 5.96
C HIS A 170 5.93 19.26 6.04
N TRP A 171 4.93 18.98 6.90
CA TRP A 171 3.78 19.87 7.10
C TRP A 171 4.18 21.26 7.64
N ARG A 172 5.30 21.35 8.39
CA ARG A 172 5.83 22.62 8.93
C ARG A 172 6.30 23.60 7.84
N ASN A 173 6.50 23.12 6.60
CA ASN A 173 6.96 23.95 5.48
C ASN A 173 5.80 24.65 4.76
N ARG A 174 4.53 24.41 5.14
CA ARG A 174 3.40 25.08 4.52
C ARG A 174 3.46 26.58 4.70
N PRO A 175 3.18 27.35 3.63
CA PRO A 175 3.28 28.82 3.68
C PRO A 175 2.28 29.46 4.64
N ASP A 176 1.09 28.86 4.77
CA ASP A 176 0.03 29.29 5.68
C ASP A 176 -0.19 28.23 6.75
N PRO A 177 0.08 28.54 8.04
CA PRO A 177 -0.14 27.60 9.14
C PRO A 177 -1.60 27.13 9.31
N SER A 178 -2.57 27.92 8.83
CA SER A 178 -4.00 27.57 8.87
C SER A 178 -4.43 26.65 7.72
N GLN A 179 -3.58 26.45 6.70
CA GLN A 179 -3.87 25.58 5.57
C GLN A 179 -3.87 24.12 6.02
N PRO A 180 -4.95 23.34 5.78
CA PRO A 180 -4.97 21.93 6.09
C PRO A 180 -3.90 21.20 5.28
N PHE A 181 -3.32 20.15 5.85
CA PHE A 181 -2.29 19.38 5.17
C PHE A 181 -2.66 17.89 5.04
N PHE A 182 -2.11 17.28 3.98
CA PHE A 182 -1.93 15.83 3.85
C PHE A 182 -0.43 15.56 3.78
N SER A 183 0.12 14.92 4.81
CA SER A 183 1.56 14.67 4.90
C SER A 183 1.83 13.18 5.01
N VAL A 184 2.71 12.66 4.16
CA VAL A 184 3.18 11.26 4.18
C VAL A 184 4.62 11.23 4.65
N ILE A 185 4.88 10.49 5.73
CA ILE A 185 6.24 10.21 6.22
C ILE A 185 6.52 8.73 6.06
N ASN A 186 7.51 8.41 5.24
CA ASN A 186 7.90 7.04 4.94
C ASN A 186 9.14 6.65 5.76
N LEU A 187 9.04 5.57 6.55
CA LEU A 187 10.09 5.05 7.41
C LEU A 187 10.63 3.73 6.86
N ALA A 188 11.94 3.66 6.60
CA ALA A 188 12.61 2.50 6.02
C ALA A 188 13.40 1.66 7.05
N MET A 189 13.02 1.75 8.33
CA MET A 189 13.78 1.11 9.41
C MET A 189 13.51 -0.40 9.46
N THR A 190 12.36 -0.83 9.00
CA THR A 190 11.91 -2.22 8.94
C THR A 190 12.11 -2.88 7.57
N HIS A 191 12.57 -2.11 6.55
CA HIS A 191 12.83 -2.64 5.21
C HIS A 191 13.78 -3.85 5.23
N GLU A 192 13.55 -4.87 4.38
CA GLU A 192 14.30 -6.13 4.32
C GLU A 192 15.83 -5.96 4.35
N SER A 193 16.34 -4.88 3.75
CA SER A 193 17.78 -4.60 3.79
C SER A 193 18.35 -4.33 5.18
N ARG A 194 17.52 -4.05 6.17
CA ARG A 194 17.98 -3.82 7.55
C ARG A 194 18.37 -5.10 8.28
N THR A 195 18.00 -6.25 7.74
CA THR A 195 18.53 -7.55 8.16
C THR A 195 19.89 -7.86 7.54
N PHE A 196 20.27 -7.20 6.42
CA PHE A 196 21.57 -7.42 5.77
C PHE A 196 22.71 -6.97 6.68
N PRO A 197 23.76 -7.77 6.89
CA PRO A 197 24.85 -7.47 7.85
C PRO A 197 25.46 -6.08 7.68
N LYS A 198 25.66 -5.63 6.43
CA LYS A 198 26.25 -4.32 6.11
C LYS A 198 25.30 -3.13 6.24
N ALA A 199 24.01 -3.37 6.38
CA ALA A 199 22.98 -2.32 6.40
C ALA A 199 22.22 -2.21 7.74
N ARG A 200 22.59 -3.03 8.72
CA ARG A 200 22.06 -2.98 10.09
C ARG A 200 22.33 -1.62 10.73
N ARG A 201 21.33 -1.09 11.44
CA ARG A 201 21.40 0.24 12.09
C ARG A 201 20.84 0.23 13.51
N ALA A 202 19.78 -0.57 13.78
CA ALA A 202 19.22 -0.71 15.12
C ALA A 202 20.22 -1.41 16.05
N PRO A 203 20.25 -1.07 17.34
CA PRO A 203 20.98 -1.85 18.35
C PRO A 203 20.52 -3.30 18.39
N GLU A 204 21.36 -4.21 18.80
CA GLU A 204 21.04 -5.61 19.07
C GLU A 204 20.59 -5.74 20.52
N VAL A 205 19.30 -5.88 20.75
CA VAL A 205 18.68 -5.91 22.09
C VAL A 205 17.89 -7.21 22.31
N THR A 206 17.18 -7.68 21.28
CA THR A 206 16.33 -8.87 21.36
C THR A 206 17.19 -10.12 21.43
N ASP A 207 16.97 -10.93 22.47
CA ASP A 207 17.64 -12.25 22.61
C ASP A 207 17.10 -13.22 21.55
N PRO A 208 17.92 -13.74 20.62
CA PRO A 208 17.49 -14.73 19.65
C PRO A 208 16.88 -16.01 20.24
N ALA A 209 17.17 -16.34 21.50
CA ALA A 209 16.58 -17.49 22.16
C ALA A 209 15.09 -17.31 22.48
N THR A 210 14.61 -16.07 22.61
CA THR A 210 13.23 -15.74 22.97
C THR A 210 12.28 -15.68 21.78
N VAL A 211 12.80 -15.59 20.52
CA VAL A 211 11.95 -15.44 19.35
C VAL A 211 11.18 -16.72 19.03
N SER A 212 9.91 -16.57 18.68
CA SER A 212 9.10 -17.66 18.12
C SER A 212 9.45 -17.86 16.64
N VAL A 213 9.87 -19.07 16.26
CA VAL A 213 10.21 -19.37 14.86
C VAL A 213 8.96 -19.88 14.14
N PRO A 214 8.47 -19.19 13.10
CA PRO A 214 7.36 -19.69 12.30
C PRO A 214 7.61 -21.09 11.74
N PRO A 215 6.60 -21.96 11.66
CA PRO A 215 6.78 -23.39 11.33
C PRO A 215 7.31 -23.64 9.92
N TYR A 216 7.29 -22.65 9.05
CA TYR A 216 7.84 -22.73 7.70
C TYR A 216 9.34 -22.39 7.63
N TYR A 217 9.99 -21.97 8.73
CA TYR A 217 11.44 -21.78 8.78
C TYR A 217 12.15 -22.92 9.52
N PRO A 218 13.39 -23.23 9.17
CA PRO A 218 14.22 -24.08 10.01
C PRO A 218 14.58 -23.35 11.31
N ASP A 219 14.44 -24.03 12.45
CA ASP A 219 14.83 -23.46 13.74
C ASP A 219 16.36 -23.58 13.92
N THR A 220 17.07 -22.55 13.51
CA THR A 220 18.54 -22.44 13.59
C THR A 220 18.96 -21.15 14.29
N PRO A 221 20.16 -21.07 14.83
CA PRO A 221 20.67 -19.84 15.43
C PRO A 221 20.64 -18.64 14.47
N LEU A 222 20.87 -18.86 13.17
CA LEU A 222 20.89 -17.81 12.17
C LEU A 222 19.48 -17.28 11.86
N VAL A 223 18.50 -18.18 11.74
CA VAL A 223 17.08 -17.80 11.57
C VAL A 223 16.60 -17.02 12.77
N ARG A 224 16.89 -17.49 13.99
CA ARG A 224 16.53 -16.79 15.22
C ARG A 224 17.18 -15.40 15.31
N GLN A 225 18.43 -15.27 14.88
CA GLN A 225 19.12 -13.98 14.85
C GLN A 225 18.46 -12.98 13.88
N ASP A 226 18.05 -13.42 12.68
CA ASP A 226 17.37 -12.54 11.72
C ASP A 226 15.97 -12.15 12.18
N LEU A 227 15.25 -13.05 12.86
CA LEU A 227 13.98 -12.73 13.52
C LEU A 227 14.17 -11.70 14.64
N ALA A 228 15.12 -11.93 15.57
CA ALA A 228 15.46 -10.97 16.62
C ALA A 228 15.85 -9.60 16.05
N ARG A 229 16.61 -9.58 14.97
CA ARG A 229 16.96 -8.34 14.23
C ARG A 229 15.72 -7.62 13.70
N THR A 230 14.70 -8.35 13.27
CA THR A 230 13.44 -7.75 12.82
C THR A 230 12.72 -7.03 13.96
N TYR A 231 12.68 -7.62 15.16
CA TYR A 231 12.14 -6.97 16.36
C TYR A 231 12.94 -5.73 16.78
N ASP A 232 14.27 -5.78 16.73
CA ASP A 232 15.11 -4.60 17.00
C ASP A 232 14.84 -3.45 16.01
N ASN A 233 14.60 -3.78 14.74
CA ASN A 233 14.24 -2.79 13.73
C ASN A 233 12.85 -2.19 13.98
N ILE A 234 11.90 -2.99 14.46
CA ILE A 234 10.54 -2.55 14.85
C ILE A 234 10.62 -1.61 16.05
N ALA A 235 11.39 -1.95 17.09
CA ALA A 235 11.58 -1.09 18.25
C ALA A 235 12.19 0.28 17.88
N ALA A 236 13.20 0.29 17.01
CA ALA A 236 13.80 1.53 16.51
C ALA A 236 12.83 2.35 15.64
N MET A 237 11.92 1.69 14.93
CA MET A 237 10.84 2.33 14.16
C MET A 237 9.81 2.95 15.11
N ASP A 238 9.40 2.26 16.16
CA ASP A 238 8.46 2.74 17.18
C ASP A 238 8.98 4.03 17.84
N GLU A 239 10.25 4.06 18.25
CA GLU A 239 10.90 5.26 18.78
C GLU A 239 10.84 6.43 17.76
N ARG A 240 11.01 6.15 16.47
CA ARG A 240 10.93 7.18 15.42
C ARG A 240 9.52 7.70 15.24
N VAL A 241 8.52 6.84 15.33
CA VAL A 241 7.09 7.24 15.31
C VAL A 241 6.80 8.19 16.48
N GLY A 242 7.30 7.87 17.69
CA GLY A 242 7.16 8.76 18.86
C GLY A 242 7.70 10.16 18.63
N LYS A 243 8.86 10.29 17.96
CA LYS A 243 9.43 11.59 17.59
C LYS A 243 8.56 12.38 16.60
N ILE A 244 7.85 11.68 15.71
CA ILE A 244 6.92 12.32 14.74
C ILE A 244 5.67 12.81 15.45
N LEU A 245 5.08 11.98 16.32
CA LEU A 245 3.89 12.34 17.09
C LEU A 245 4.18 13.52 18.04
N ALA A 246 5.33 13.49 18.73
CA ALA A 246 5.77 14.60 19.57
C ALA A 246 5.89 15.92 18.80
N GLN A 247 6.38 15.90 17.55
CA GLN A 247 6.42 17.10 16.69
C GLN A 247 5.03 17.62 16.34
N LEU A 248 4.05 16.73 16.16
CA LEU A 248 2.67 17.12 15.89
C LEU A 248 2.04 17.79 17.12
N ASP A 249 2.33 17.26 18.31
CA ASP A 249 1.85 17.80 19.58
C ASP A 249 2.53 19.14 19.92
N GLU A 250 3.86 19.28 19.70
CA GLU A 250 4.60 20.53 19.82
C GLU A 250 4.02 21.65 18.95
N ASP A 251 3.49 21.30 17.77
CA ASP A 251 2.85 22.24 16.84
C ASP A 251 1.40 22.58 17.27
N GLY A 252 0.86 21.92 18.30
CA GLY A 252 -0.53 22.08 18.74
C GLY A 252 -1.57 21.48 17.78
N LEU A 253 -1.16 20.52 16.92
CA LEU A 253 -1.98 19.99 15.83
C LEU A 253 -2.57 18.60 16.13
N GLY A 254 -2.30 18.03 17.31
CA GLY A 254 -2.76 16.68 17.67
C GLY A 254 -4.27 16.51 17.56
N GLU A 255 -5.04 17.48 18.08
CA GLU A 255 -6.51 17.46 18.08
C GLU A 255 -7.17 17.93 16.76
N GLU A 256 -6.36 18.26 15.75
CA GLU A 256 -6.84 18.67 14.44
C GLU A 256 -6.38 17.70 13.32
N THR A 257 -5.66 16.63 13.70
CA THR A 257 -5.00 15.74 12.75
C THR A 257 -5.47 14.29 12.89
N VAL A 258 -5.99 13.74 11.80
CA VAL A 258 -6.19 12.29 11.66
C VAL A 258 -4.84 11.65 11.37
N VAL A 259 -4.40 10.74 12.24
CA VAL A 259 -3.12 10.03 12.10
C VAL A 259 -3.36 8.58 11.69
N PHE A 260 -2.77 8.18 10.56
CA PHE A 260 -2.71 6.79 10.11
C PHE A 260 -1.30 6.25 10.35
N PHE A 261 -1.21 5.12 11.02
CA PHE A 261 -0.01 4.30 11.05
C PHE A 261 -0.28 3.00 10.30
N PHE A 262 0.55 2.68 9.32
CA PHE A 262 0.46 1.44 8.52
C PHE A 262 1.80 1.14 7.83
N THR A 263 1.92 -0.05 7.26
CA THR A 263 3.06 -0.48 6.42
C THR A 263 2.66 -0.60 4.96
N ASP A 264 3.61 -0.69 4.03
CA ASP A 264 3.30 -0.87 2.61
C ASP A 264 3.03 -2.33 2.21
N HIS A 265 3.48 -3.31 2.94
CA HIS A 265 3.16 -4.74 2.85
C HIS A 265 3.72 -5.49 4.06
N GLY A 266 3.59 -6.83 4.11
CA GLY A 266 4.05 -7.64 5.22
C GLY A 266 5.58 -7.73 5.35
N VAL A 267 6.03 -8.52 6.32
CA VAL A 267 7.43 -8.58 6.77
C VAL A 267 8.44 -8.85 5.66
N GLY A 268 9.58 -8.16 5.71
CA GLY A 268 10.68 -8.24 4.75
C GLY A 268 11.55 -9.50 4.84
N LEU A 269 10.95 -10.63 5.17
CA LEU A 269 11.59 -11.95 5.30
C LEU A 269 11.08 -12.91 4.22
N PRO A 270 11.76 -14.04 3.97
CA PRO A 270 11.27 -15.08 3.06
C PRO A 270 9.85 -15.50 3.40
N ARG A 271 9.01 -15.79 2.40
CA ARG A 271 7.57 -16.10 2.54
C ARG A 271 6.69 -14.95 3.11
N GLY A 272 7.26 -13.83 3.54
CA GLY A 272 6.57 -12.57 3.78
C GLY A 272 6.58 -11.75 2.49
N LYS A 273 7.52 -10.82 2.36
CA LYS A 273 7.71 -10.04 1.11
C LYS A 273 7.74 -10.95 -0.12
N ARG A 274 7.02 -10.56 -1.17
CA ARG A 274 6.85 -11.27 -2.45
C ARG A 274 5.90 -12.48 -2.41
N SER A 275 5.23 -12.77 -1.30
CA SER A 275 4.30 -13.91 -1.18
C SER A 275 2.90 -13.45 -0.79
N LEU A 276 1.86 -14.09 -1.35
CA LEU A 276 0.45 -13.70 -1.10
C LEU A 276 -0.16 -14.34 0.15
N TYR A 277 0.66 -14.93 1.02
CA TYR A 277 0.21 -15.37 2.33
C TYR A 277 -0.05 -14.19 3.27
N ALA A 278 -0.70 -14.43 4.40
CA ALA A 278 -0.95 -13.41 5.41
C ALA A 278 0.34 -12.70 5.86
N SER A 279 1.44 -13.44 5.98
CA SER A 279 2.77 -12.87 6.29
C SER A 279 3.25 -11.79 5.31
N GLY A 280 2.76 -11.79 4.07
CA GLY A 280 3.11 -10.78 3.06
C GLY A 280 2.04 -9.72 2.81
N THR A 281 0.79 -9.97 3.23
CA THR A 281 -0.36 -9.11 2.87
C THR A 281 -1.18 -8.60 4.04
N HIS A 282 -1.16 -9.27 5.20
CA HIS A 282 -1.80 -8.77 6.42
C HIS A 282 -0.88 -7.75 7.10
N VAL A 283 -1.40 -6.55 7.32
CA VAL A 283 -0.64 -5.38 7.76
C VAL A 283 -1.28 -4.72 8.97
N PRO A 284 -0.50 -4.09 9.86
CA PRO A 284 -1.06 -3.26 10.91
C PRO A 284 -1.70 -2.00 10.32
N LEU A 285 -2.81 -1.57 10.89
CA LEU A 285 -3.44 -0.28 10.63
C LEU A 285 -4.01 0.27 11.94
N ILE A 286 -3.48 1.41 12.38
CA ILE A 286 -3.98 2.16 13.52
C ILE A 286 -4.38 3.54 13.00
N VAL A 287 -5.58 4.01 13.35
CA VAL A 287 -6.07 5.34 12.98
C VAL A 287 -6.51 6.10 14.22
N ARG A 288 -5.80 7.18 14.57
CA ARG A 288 -6.23 8.11 15.62
C ARG A 288 -7.04 9.23 14.99
N LEU A 289 -8.27 9.38 15.46
CA LEU A 289 -9.16 10.48 15.08
C LEU A 289 -9.11 11.58 16.15
N PRO A 290 -9.20 12.88 15.78
CA PRO A 290 -9.37 13.96 16.73
C PRO A 290 -10.57 13.73 17.65
N GLY A 291 -10.32 13.66 18.97
CA GLY A 291 -11.35 13.39 19.98
C GLY A 291 -12.07 12.04 19.83
N GLY A 292 -11.55 11.11 19.01
CA GLY A 292 -12.09 9.77 18.85
C GLY A 292 -11.93 8.90 20.10
N GLN A 293 -12.66 7.78 20.15
CA GLN A 293 -12.55 6.79 21.20
C GLN A 293 -11.80 5.57 20.70
N PRO A 294 -11.03 4.87 21.55
CA PRO A 294 -10.34 3.66 21.15
C PRO A 294 -11.32 2.52 20.83
N GLU A 295 -11.07 1.83 19.73
CA GLU A 295 -11.87 0.69 19.31
C GLU A 295 -11.01 -0.36 18.60
N THR A 296 -11.34 -1.64 18.79
CA THR A 296 -10.85 -2.73 17.95
C THR A 296 -11.82 -2.96 16.81
N VAL A 297 -11.40 -2.64 15.59
CA VAL A 297 -12.22 -2.70 14.39
C VAL A 297 -11.94 -3.99 13.62
N GLU A 298 -12.94 -4.86 13.52
CA GLU A 298 -12.85 -6.13 12.78
C GLU A 298 -13.21 -6.00 11.29
N ARG A 299 -13.64 -4.80 10.88
CA ARG A 299 -13.94 -4.49 9.48
C ARG A 299 -12.75 -4.75 8.58
N MET A 300 -12.97 -5.52 7.53
CA MET A 300 -11.96 -5.77 6.52
C MET A 300 -11.73 -4.54 5.66
N VAL A 301 -10.47 -4.10 5.53
CA VAL A 301 -10.05 -2.99 4.68
C VAL A 301 -8.84 -3.40 3.82
N SER A 302 -8.75 -2.83 2.64
CA SER A 302 -7.67 -3.06 1.69
C SER A 302 -7.05 -1.73 1.25
N PHE A 303 -5.83 -1.73 0.76
CA PHE A 303 -5.16 -0.51 0.31
C PHE A 303 -5.88 0.24 -0.81
N ILE A 304 -6.71 -0.45 -1.57
CA ILE A 304 -7.58 0.19 -2.55
C ILE A 304 -8.56 1.20 -1.91
N ASP A 305 -8.85 1.04 -0.61
CA ASP A 305 -9.80 1.84 0.16
C ASP A 305 -9.20 3.11 0.77
N PHE A 306 -7.86 3.23 0.80
CA PHE A 306 -7.16 4.32 1.49
C PHE A 306 -7.36 5.68 0.80
N ALA A 307 -7.17 5.75 -0.52
CA ALA A 307 -7.37 6.99 -1.28
C ALA A 307 -8.82 7.52 -1.15
N PRO A 308 -9.88 6.72 -1.39
CA PRO A 308 -11.25 7.20 -1.18
C PRO A 308 -11.54 7.57 0.28
N THR A 309 -10.91 6.92 1.27
CA THR A 309 -11.07 7.27 2.69
C THR A 309 -10.46 8.62 3.02
N VAL A 310 -9.26 8.91 2.52
CA VAL A 310 -8.62 10.23 2.71
C VAL A 310 -9.46 11.34 2.06
N LEU A 311 -9.99 11.11 0.87
CA LEU A 311 -10.91 12.06 0.23
C LEU A 311 -12.19 12.25 1.04
N SER A 312 -12.78 11.16 1.54
CA SER A 312 -13.98 11.20 2.40
C SER A 312 -13.76 12.00 3.69
N LEU A 313 -12.60 11.82 4.35
CA LEU A 313 -12.20 12.62 5.52
C LEU A 313 -12.04 14.11 5.18
N ALA A 314 -11.61 14.43 3.96
CA ALA A 314 -11.51 15.80 3.47
C ALA A 314 -12.86 16.38 3.00
N GLY A 315 -13.96 15.64 3.11
CA GLY A 315 -15.30 16.04 2.64
C GLY A 315 -15.43 16.01 1.11
N ILE A 316 -14.61 15.19 0.43
CA ILE A 316 -14.58 15.04 -1.02
C ILE A 316 -15.05 13.64 -1.40
N GLU A 317 -16.03 13.56 -2.29
CA GLU A 317 -16.46 12.28 -2.84
C GLU A 317 -15.38 11.70 -3.76
N ALA A 318 -15.10 10.40 -3.61
CA ALA A 318 -14.13 9.72 -4.44
C ALA A 318 -14.64 9.64 -5.90
N PRO A 319 -13.78 9.90 -6.90
CA PRO A 319 -14.14 9.71 -8.29
C PRO A 319 -14.51 8.26 -8.64
N ASP A 320 -15.38 8.06 -9.63
CA ASP A 320 -15.90 6.76 -10.06
C ASP A 320 -14.81 5.77 -10.53
N TRP A 321 -13.65 6.27 -10.98
CA TRP A 321 -12.53 5.44 -11.38
C TRP A 321 -11.74 4.81 -10.21
N MET A 322 -12.01 5.22 -8.96
CA MET A 322 -11.43 4.56 -7.80
C MET A 322 -12.19 3.28 -7.46
N GLY A 323 -11.50 2.14 -7.49
CA GLY A 323 -12.09 0.83 -7.17
C GLY A 323 -12.36 0.59 -5.68
N GLY A 324 -11.90 1.50 -4.81
CA GLY A 324 -11.99 1.40 -3.36
C GLY A 324 -13.30 1.92 -2.78
N ARG A 325 -13.47 1.68 -1.47
CA ARG A 325 -14.61 2.17 -0.67
C ARG A 325 -14.06 2.93 0.54
N ALA A 326 -14.53 4.15 0.77
CA ALA A 326 -14.17 4.86 1.99
C ALA A 326 -14.66 4.05 3.21
N PHE A 327 -13.76 3.79 4.16
CA PHE A 327 -14.08 3.08 5.39
C PHE A 327 -14.26 4.01 6.59
N MET A 328 -14.18 5.33 6.37
CA MET A 328 -14.53 6.38 7.33
C MET A 328 -14.75 7.72 6.62
N GLY A 329 -15.30 8.70 7.34
CA GLY A 329 -15.53 10.06 6.86
C GLY A 329 -16.93 10.24 6.24
N GLN A 330 -17.14 11.39 5.59
CA GLN A 330 -18.45 11.81 5.10
C GLN A 330 -19.07 10.84 4.08
N TYR A 331 -18.24 10.15 3.29
CA TYR A 331 -18.63 9.25 2.21
C TYR A 331 -18.31 7.79 2.56
N GLU A 332 -18.34 7.45 3.85
CA GLU A 332 -18.15 6.08 4.30
C GLU A 332 -19.17 5.14 3.64
N ARG A 333 -18.71 3.94 3.27
CA ARG A 333 -19.52 2.87 2.68
C ARG A 333 -19.40 1.59 3.48
N ASP A 334 -20.32 0.66 3.29
CA ASP A 334 -20.31 -0.66 3.93
C ASP A 334 -18.99 -1.40 3.71
N GLY A 335 -18.64 -2.23 4.69
CA GLY A 335 -17.45 -3.07 4.66
C GLY A 335 -17.41 -4.03 3.47
N ARG A 336 -16.23 -4.59 3.20
CA ARG A 336 -16.03 -5.61 2.17
C ARG A 336 -16.35 -7.00 2.71
N GLY A 337 -16.94 -7.85 1.88
CA GLY A 337 -17.08 -9.27 2.18
C GLY A 337 -15.80 -10.08 1.86
N HIS A 338 -14.89 -9.50 1.09
CA HIS A 338 -13.61 -10.11 0.71
C HIS A 338 -12.58 -9.07 0.29
N VAL A 339 -11.32 -9.45 0.32
CA VAL A 339 -10.18 -8.71 -0.25
C VAL A 339 -9.45 -9.57 -1.25
N THR A 340 -8.93 -8.94 -2.31
CA THR A 340 -8.20 -9.60 -3.38
C THR A 340 -6.74 -9.14 -3.43
N PHE A 341 -5.86 -10.02 -3.91
CA PHE A 341 -4.43 -9.82 -3.92
C PHE A 341 -3.82 -10.26 -5.25
N HIS A 342 -2.70 -9.65 -5.60
CA HIS A 342 -1.93 -10.04 -6.78
C HIS A 342 -0.43 -10.04 -6.50
N ALA A 343 0.27 -10.95 -7.14
CA ALA A 343 1.73 -11.00 -7.23
C ALA A 343 2.11 -11.44 -8.64
N ASP A 344 2.92 -10.63 -9.30
CA ASP A 344 3.38 -10.87 -10.66
C ASP A 344 4.91 -10.96 -10.68
N ARG A 345 5.60 -10.38 -11.68
CA ARG A 345 7.05 -10.39 -11.68
C ARG A 345 7.62 -9.65 -10.46
N MET A 346 8.46 -10.36 -9.72
CA MET A 346 9.19 -9.86 -8.55
C MET A 346 10.67 -9.69 -8.89
N ASP A 347 11.14 -8.45 -9.00
CA ASP A 347 12.48 -8.11 -9.48
C ASP A 347 12.78 -8.78 -10.84
N SER A 348 13.67 -9.79 -10.90
CA SER A 348 14.01 -10.55 -12.10
C SER A 348 13.17 -11.81 -12.32
N GLU A 349 12.34 -12.18 -11.36
CA GLU A 349 11.64 -13.47 -11.36
C GLU A 349 10.18 -13.31 -11.82
N THR A 350 9.88 -13.84 -12.99
CA THR A 350 8.52 -13.83 -13.54
C THR A 350 7.67 -14.90 -12.86
N ASP A 351 6.55 -14.49 -12.33
CA ASP A 351 5.50 -15.36 -11.81
C ASP A 351 4.15 -14.66 -11.96
N ARG A 352 3.08 -15.34 -11.60
CA ARG A 352 1.72 -14.82 -11.62
C ARG A 352 0.87 -15.59 -10.60
N THR A 353 0.44 -14.89 -9.57
CA THR A 353 -0.44 -15.44 -8.54
C THR A 353 -1.55 -14.45 -8.23
N ARG A 354 -2.76 -14.94 -8.02
CA ARG A 354 -3.92 -14.18 -7.52
C ARG A 354 -4.41 -14.84 -6.24
N ALA A 355 -4.94 -14.04 -5.33
CA ALA A 355 -5.54 -14.58 -4.11
C ALA A 355 -6.76 -13.76 -3.69
N ILE A 356 -7.61 -14.40 -2.88
CA ILE A 356 -8.77 -13.80 -2.24
C ILE A 356 -8.87 -14.28 -0.80
N SER A 357 -9.34 -13.41 0.09
CA SER A 357 -9.68 -13.78 1.47
C SER A 357 -11.01 -13.18 1.88
N ASP A 358 -11.82 -13.96 2.61
CA ASP A 358 -13.06 -13.52 3.25
C ASP A 358 -12.87 -13.16 4.73
N GLY A 359 -11.61 -13.04 5.18
CA GLY A 359 -11.23 -12.77 6.56
C GLY A 359 -10.85 -14.02 7.35
N ARG A 360 -11.36 -15.20 6.95
CA ARG A 360 -10.98 -16.50 7.53
C ARG A 360 -10.34 -17.41 6.50
N TRP A 361 -10.97 -17.54 5.34
CA TRP A 361 -10.50 -18.43 4.29
C TRP A 361 -9.67 -17.65 3.28
N ARG A 362 -8.55 -18.23 2.89
CA ARG A 362 -7.70 -17.68 1.82
C ARG A 362 -7.50 -18.70 0.71
N LEU A 363 -7.87 -18.32 -0.50
CA LEU A 363 -7.63 -19.09 -1.72
C LEU A 363 -6.52 -18.41 -2.54
N LEU A 364 -5.54 -19.19 -3.01
CA LEU A 364 -4.53 -18.76 -3.97
C LEU A 364 -4.68 -19.52 -5.29
N LEU A 365 -4.58 -18.79 -6.40
CA LEU A 365 -4.45 -19.32 -7.75
C LEU A 365 -3.04 -19.03 -8.26
N ASN A 366 -2.22 -20.06 -8.38
CA ASN A 366 -0.88 -20.01 -8.95
C ASN A 366 -0.99 -20.24 -10.45
N LEU A 367 -1.01 -19.16 -11.24
CA LEU A 367 -1.21 -19.21 -12.69
C LEU A 367 0.05 -19.62 -13.46
N MET A 368 1.18 -19.75 -12.76
CA MET A 368 2.44 -20.28 -13.24
C MET A 368 2.97 -21.35 -12.26
N PRO A 369 2.30 -22.51 -12.13
CA PRO A 369 2.65 -23.52 -11.12
C PRO A 369 4.02 -24.16 -11.33
N GLU A 370 4.58 -24.09 -12.53
CA GLU A 370 5.95 -24.54 -12.85
C GLU A 370 7.04 -23.67 -12.18
N ARG A 371 6.67 -22.54 -11.58
CA ARG A 371 7.60 -21.67 -10.84
C ARG A 371 7.70 -22.09 -9.37
N PRO A 372 8.85 -21.89 -8.71
CA PRO A 372 8.99 -22.19 -7.29
C PRO A 372 8.19 -21.20 -6.43
N HIS A 373 7.79 -21.63 -5.24
CA HIS A 373 7.22 -20.72 -4.23
C HIS A 373 8.24 -19.68 -3.78
N LEU A 374 9.47 -20.11 -3.47
CA LEU A 374 10.54 -19.25 -3.05
C LEU A 374 11.35 -18.77 -4.26
N TYR A 375 11.18 -17.51 -4.63
CA TYR A 375 11.91 -16.95 -5.77
C TYR A 375 13.41 -16.84 -5.51
N PRO A 376 14.26 -17.17 -6.48
CA PRO A 376 15.71 -17.03 -6.36
C PRO A 376 16.17 -15.57 -6.56
N VAL A 377 15.50 -14.61 -5.95
CA VAL A 377 15.82 -13.18 -6.06
C VAL A 377 17.16 -12.90 -5.39
N ALA A 378 18.11 -12.38 -6.16
CA ALA A 378 19.47 -12.11 -5.68
C ALA A 378 19.51 -11.11 -4.51
N TYR A 379 18.57 -10.18 -4.45
CA TYR A 379 18.44 -9.21 -3.36
C TYR A 379 18.03 -9.89 -2.05
N ALA A 380 16.98 -10.72 -2.08
CA ALA A 380 16.49 -11.48 -0.92
C ALA A 380 17.55 -12.46 -0.39
N ASN A 381 18.40 -13.00 -1.26
CA ASN A 381 19.54 -13.86 -0.88
C ASN A 381 20.59 -13.16 0.00
N SER A 382 20.50 -11.84 0.19
CA SER A 382 21.36 -11.09 1.11
C SER A 382 20.89 -11.18 2.57
N ILE A 383 19.70 -11.73 2.83
CA ILE A 383 19.21 -12.04 4.18
C ILE A 383 19.96 -13.28 4.66
N PRO A 384 20.64 -13.26 5.81
CA PRO A 384 21.48 -14.37 6.26
C PRO A 384 20.75 -15.72 6.36
N MET A 385 19.53 -15.75 6.90
CA MET A 385 18.72 -16.97 7.04
C MET A 385 18.47 -17.72 5.70
N MET A 386 18.60 -17.03 4.57
CA MET A 386 18.48 -17.68 3.25
C MET A 386 19.53 -18.76 3.02
N GLY A 387 20.68 -18.69 3.71
CA GLY A 387 21.68 -19.75 3.70
C GLY A 387 21.15 -21.06 4.28
N ASP A 388 20.51 -20.99 5.45
CA ASP A 388 19.95 -22.16 6.13
C ASP A 388 18.71 -22.71 5.41
N ILE A 389 17.85 -21.83 4.85
CA ILE A 389 16.71 -22.23 4.04
C ILE A 389 17.17 -23.03 2.80
N LYS A 390 18.23 -22.60 2.12
CA LYS A 390 18.79 -23.32 0.98
C LYS A 390 19.48 -24.64 1.39
N ALA A 391 20.14 -24.66 2.54
CA ALA A 391 20.70 -25.88 3.08
C ALA A 391 19.60 -26.90 3.41
N LEU A 392 18.50 -26.44 4.01
CA LEU A 392 17.31 -27.27 4.25
C LEU A 392 16.77 -27.85 2.91
N GLN A 393 16.60 -27.01 1.90
CA GLN A 393 16.13 -27.43 0.57
C GLN A 393 17.06 -28.51 -0.04
N ALA A 394 18.37 -28.34 0.08
CA ALA A 394 19.36 -29.27 -0.45
C ALA A 394 19.38 -30.61 0.34
N SER A 395 19.10 -30.60 1.63
CA SER A 395 19.16 -31.78 2.49
C SER A 395 17.95 -32.73 2.32
N GLY A 396 16.81 -32.22 1.87
CA GLY A 396 15.57 -32.97 1.80
C GLY A 396 14.98 -33.34 3.18
N ALA A 397 15.42 -32.71 4.29
CA ALA A 397 15.11 -33.12 5.66
C ALA A 397 14.07 -32.22 6.38
N GLY A 398 13.33 -31.38 5.65
CA GLY A 398 12.37 -30.45 6.24
C GLY A 398 11.08 -31.09 6.74
N SER A 399 10.39 -30.40 7.66
CA SER A 399 9.01 -30.70 8.04
C SER A 399 8.02 -30.39 6.90
N PRO A 400 6.80 -30.92 6.90
CA PRO A 400 5.78 -30.59 5.90
C PRO A 400 5.56 -29.06 5.72
N GLY A 401 5.49 -28.29 6.83
CA GLY A 401 5.31 -26.85 6.77
C GLY A 401 6.50 -26.11 6.14
N GLN A 402 7.73 -26.59 6.38
CA GLN A 402 8.94 -26.06 5.74
C GLN A 402 8.97 -26.40 4.24
N TRP A 403 8.56 -27.62 3.87
CA TRP A 403 8.50 -28.05 2.47
C TRP A 403 7.50 -27.25 1.66
N GLN A 404 6.38 -26.83 2.22
CA GLN A 404 5.39 -26.02 1.53
C GLN A 404 6.02 -24.76 0.91
N MET A 405 6.91 -24.06 1.64
CA MET A 405 7.63 -22.89 1.11
C MET A 405 8.64 -23.24 0.00
N LEU A 406 9.12 -24.48 -0.03
CA LEU A 406 10.21 -24.92 -0.92
C LEU A 406 9.71 -25.66 -2.16
N LEU A 407 8.38 -25.83 -2.33
CA LEU A 407 7.80 -26.57 -3.45
C LEU A 407 8.21 -25.98 -4.81
N ASN A 408 8.59 -26.89 -5.71
CA ASN A 408 8.90 -26.62 -7.11
C ASN A 408 8.67 -27.93 -7.94
N PRO A 409 7.61 -28.02 -8.74
CA PRO A 409 6.54 -27.03 -8.95
C PRO A 409 5.70 -26.79 -7.69
N LYS A 410 5.04 -25.63 -7.64
CA LYS A 410 4.07 -25.28 -6.59
C LYS A 410 2.66 -25.76 -6.98
N PRO A 411 1.73 -25.96 -6.01
CA PRO A 411 0.35 -26.28 -6.32
C PRO A 411 -0.30 -25.21 -7.20
N ALA A 412 -1.15 -25.62 -8.16
CA ALA A 412 -1.91 -24.66 -8.98
C ALA A 412 -2.94 -23.88 -8.15
N ARG A 413 -3.50 -24.51 -7.09
CA ARG A 413 -4.47 -23.93 -6.18
C ARG A 413 -4.09 -24.25 -4.73
N GLU A 414 -4.37 -23.31 -3.84
CA GLU A 414 -4.15 -23.48 -2.42
C GLU A 414 -5.33 -22.88 -1.65
N LEU A 415 -5.79 -23.58 -0.59
CA LEU A 415 -6.83 -23.10 0.31
C LEU A 415 -6.38 -23.24 1.75
N TYR A 416 -6.56 -22.17 2.55
CA TYR A 416 -6.18 -22.14 3.96
C TYR A 416 -7.32 -21.62 4.83
N ASP A 417 -7.51 -22.23 6.01
CA ASP A 417 -8.30 -21.66 7.10
C ASP A 417 -7.35 -20.89 8.03
N THR A 418 -7.21 -19.59 7.82
CA THR A 418 -6.25 -18.75 8.55
C THR A 418 -6.55 -18.63 10.05
N GLN A 419 -7.74 -18.99 10.49
CA GLN A 419 -8.10 -19.01 11.90
C GLN A 419 -7.51 -20.24 12.64
N SER A 420 -7.55 -21.42 12.02
CA SER A 420 -7.00 -22.65 12.58
C SER A 420 -5.53 -22.88 12.19
N ASP A 421 -5.08 -22.29 11.06
CA ASP A 421 -3.73 -22.35 10.53
C ASP A 421 -3.23 -20.92 10.18
N PRO A 422 -2.88 -20.10 11.17
CA PRO A 422 -2.45 -18.71 10.94
C PRO A 422 -1.14 -18.60 10.17
N HIS A 423 -0.40 -19.69 10.03
CA HIS A 423 0.83 -19.76 9.26
C HIS A 423 0.64 -20.29 7.83
N GLU A 424 -0.58 -20.72 7.47
CA GLU A 424 -0.94 -21.18 6.12
C GLU A 424 0.02 -22.26 5.59
N VAL A 425 0.25 -23.31 6.41
CA VAL A 425 1.15 -24.41 6.07
C VAL A 425 0.40 -25.72 5.72
N HIS A 426 -0.92 -25.76 5.93
CA HIS A 426 -1.77 -26.91 5.64
C HIS A 426 -2.72 -26.56 4.49
N ASN A 427 -2.34 -26.89 3.26
CA ASN A 427 -3.18 -26.67 2.08
C ASN A 427 -4.38 -27.63 2.09
N LEU A 428 -5.59 -27.10 2.21
CA LEU A 428 -6.86 -27.82 2.29
C LEU A 428 -7.55 -28.01 0.92
N ILE A 429 -6.92 -27.66 -0.19
CA ILE A 429 -7.56 -27.62 -1.52
C ILE A 429 -8.07 -28.99 -1.98
N GLU A 430 -7.42 -30.07 -1.56
CA GLU A 430 -7.79 -31.43 -1.93
C GLU A 430 -8.78 -32.08 -0.92
N ASP A 431 -9.13 -31.37 0.16
CA ASP A 431 -10.11 -31.86 1.14
C ASP A 431 -11.54 -31.67 0.62
N PRO A 432 -12.31 -32.75 0.37
CA PRO A 432 -13.67 -32.65 -0.13
C PRO A 432 -14.62 -31.83 0.76
N ALA A 433 -14.34 -31.75 2.08
CA ALA A 433 -15.15 -30.98 3.02
C ALA A 433 -15.11 -29.46 2.73
N HIS A 434 -14.12 -28.99 2.00
CA HIS A 434 -13.93 -27.56 1.69
C HIS A 434 -14.12 -27.22 0.21
N SER A 435 -14.53 -28.17 -0.62
CA SER A 435 -14.65 -28.00 -2.09
C SER A 435 -15.63 -26.91 -2.51
N GLU A 436 -16.80 -26.82 -1.87
CA GLU A 436 -17.79 -25.77 -2.14
C GLU A 436 -17.26 -24.37 -1.79
N ARG A 437 -16.54 -24.25 -0.68
CA ARG A 437 -15.92 -22.99 -0.26
C ARG A 437 -14.83 -22.58 -1.23
N ALA A 438 -13.95 -23.48 -1.62
CA ALA A 438 -12.91 -23.23 -2.61
C ALA A 438 -13.51 -22.73 -3.92
N ALA A 439 -14.57 -23.39 -4.42
CA ALA A 439 -15.25 -23.01 -5.64
C ALA A 439 -15.88 -21.61 -5.58
N ALA A 440 -16.54 -21.27 -4.46
CA ALA A 440 -17.16 -19.94 -4.28
C ALA A 440 -16.12 -18.81 -4.22
N LEU A 441 -14.99 -19.03 -3.54
CA LEU A 441 -13.90 -18.05 -3.52
C LEU A 441 -13.23 -17.91 -4.88
N GLU A 442 -13.03 -19.02 -5.61
CA GLU A 442 -12.46 -19.01 -6.95
C GLU A 442 -13.35 -18.26 -7.93
N GLU A 443 -14.67 -18.51 -7.92
CA GLU A 443 -15.64 -17.79 -8.75
C GLU A 443 -15.57 -16.28 -8.49
N THR A 444 -15.55 -15.87 -7.21
CA THR A 444 -15.46 -14.45 -6.82
C THR A 444 -14.13 -13.83 -7.28
N LEU A 445 -13.02 -14.57 -7.16
CA LEU A 445 -11.71 -14.10 -7.60
C LEU A 445 -11.64 -13.94 -9.13
N LEU A 446 -12.16 -14.90 -9.88
CA LEU A 446 -12.22 -14.84 -11.35
C LEU A 446 -13.10 -13.66 -11.82
N ALA A 447 -14.25 -13.45 -11.18
CA ALA A 447 -15.12 -12.30 -11.47
C ALA A 447 -14.41 -10.95 -11.20
N TRP A 448 -13.60 -10.87 -10.14
CA TRP A 448 -12.78 -9.69 -9.88
C TRP A 448 -11.73 -9.48 -10.98
N MET A 449 -11.01 -10.52 -11.38
CA MET A 449 -10.00 -10.44 -12.46
C MET A 449 -10.62 -9.98 -13.78
N GLU A 450 -11.82 -10.46 -14.12
CA GLU A 450 -12.55 -10.04 -15.31
C GLU A 450 -13.01 -8.57 -15.21
N SER A 451 -13.64 -8.19 -14.09
CA SER A 451 -14.18 -6.84 -13.89
C SER A 451 -13.12 -5.75 -13.88
N THR A 452 -11.91 -6.07 -13.43
CA THR A 452 -10.75 -5.15 -13.40
C THR A 452 -9.89 -5.24 -14.66
N GLN A 453 -10.25 -6.08 -15.64
CA GLN A 453 -9.46 -6.29 -16.85
C GLN A 453 -7.98 -6.57 -16.55
N ASP A 454 -7.72 -7.52 -15.65
CA ASP A 454 -6.39 -7.84 -15.12
C ASP A 454 -5.30 -7.95 -16.20
N LEU A 455 -4.53 -6.87 -16.39
CA LEU A 455 -3.45 -6.79 -17.36
C LEU A 455 -2.29 -7.77 -17.06
N GLY A 456 -2.20 -8.26 -15.82
CA GLY A 456 -1.20 -9.25 -15.43
C GLY A 456 -1.38 -10.61 -16.13
N LEU A 457 -2.54 -10.87 -16.73
CA LEU A 457 -2.77 -12.06 -17.56
C LEU A 457 -2.02 -12.02 -18.89
N MET A 458 -1.59 -10.85 -19.32
CA MET A 458 -0.83 -10.64 -20.55
C MET A 458 0.67 -10.83 -20.32
N GLY A 459 1.40 -11.10 -21.39
CA GLY A 459 2.86 -11.00 -21.39
C GLY A 459 3.30 -9.54 -21.19
N GLU A 460 4.27 -9.28 -20.30
CA GLU A 460 4.69 -7.91 -19.94
C GLU A 460 5.06 -7.05 -21.17
N GLY A 461 5.80 -7.59 -22.14
CA GLY A 461 6.13 -6.86 -23.37
C GLY A 461 4.95 -6.65 -24.31
N GLU A 462 3.96 -7.54 -24.33
CA GLU A 462 2.71 -7.37 -25.07
C GLU A 462 1.87 -6.27 -24.45
N MET A 463 1.67 -6.30 -23.14
CA MET A 463 0.97 -5.25 -22.39
C MET A 463 1.52 -3.86 -22.71
N VAL A 464 2.84 -3.70 -22.71
CA VAL A 464 3.47 -2.40 -23.02
C VAL A 464 3.12 -1.94 -24.44
N ARG A 465 3.18 -2.83 -25.44
CA ARG A 465 2.92 -2.47 -26.84
C ARG A 465 1.44 -2.24 -27.15
N THR A 466 0.53 -2.95 -26.49
CA THR A 466 -0.87 -2.95 -26.90
C THR A 466 -1.77 -2.12 -25.98
N HIS A 467 -1.39 -1.96 -24.72
CA HIS A 467 -2.21 -1.27 -23.69
C HIS A 467 -1.56 0.01 -23.17
N LEU A 468 -0.29 -0.07 -22.73
CA LEU A 468 0.32 1.08 -22.07
C LEU A 468 0.81 2.11 -23.10
N TRP A 469 1.52 1.66 -24.13
CA TRP A 469 2.16 2.54 -25.14
C TRP A 469 1.95 2.02 -26.57
N PRO A 470 0.70 1.89 -27.04
CA PRO A 470 0.42 1.46 -28.40
C PRO A 470 0.90 2.50 -29.43
N PRO A 471 1.23 2.07 -30.68
CA PRO A 471 1.28 0.67 -31.11
C PRO A 471 2.65 -0.01 -30.95
N HIS A 472 3.70 0.75 -30.59
CA HIS A 472 5.09 0.27 -30.68
C HIS A 472 5.76 0.04 -29.32
N GLY A 473 5.11 0.38 -28.21
CA GLY A 473 5.71 0.28 -26.88
C GLY A 473 6.74 1.39 -26.58
N GLU A 474 6.66 2.52 -27.29
CA GLU A 474 7.47 3.70 -27.03
C GLU A 474 6.74 4.67 -26.10
N GLN A 475 7.43 5.14 -25.06
CA GLN A 475 6.84 6.07 -24.10
C GLN A 475 6.41 7.38 -24.78
N PRO A 476 5.09 7.68 -24.79
CA PRO A 476 4.57 8.89 -25.43
C PRO A 476 5.02 10.17 -24.69
N LEU A 477 4.98 11.29 -25.39
CA LEU A 477 5.22 12.61 -24.82
C LEU A 477 3.86 13.28 -24.52
N THR A 478 3.72 13.85 -23.33
CA THR A 478 2.60 14.74 -23.01
C THR A 478 2.78 16.05 -23.79
N GLU A 479 1.74 16.51 -24.48
CA GLU A 479 1.77 17.79 -25.18
C GLU A 479 1.86 18.95 -24.18
N ALA A 480 2.49 20.04 -24.62
CA ALA A 480 2.62 21.21 -23.78
C ALA A 480 1.28 21.97 -23.65
N PRO A 481 0.99 22.55 -22.47
CA PRO A 481 -0.22 23.34 -22.30
C PRO A 481 -0.21 24.59 -23.18
N THR A 482 -1.37 24.94 -23.70
CA THR A 482 -1.58 26.18 -24.47
C THR A 482 -2.58 27.09 -23.76
N LEU A 483 -2.39 28.42 -23.92
CA LEU A 483 -3.36 29.39 -23.43
C LEU A 483 -4.57 29.44 -24.39
N THR A 484 -5.78 29.37 -23.81
CA THR A 484 -7.03 29.51 -24.58
C THR A 484 -7.43 30.98 -24.71
N THR A 485 -8.33 31.29 -25.66
CA THR A 485 -8.93 32.64 -25.83
C THR A 485 -9.63 33.18 -24.58
N GLY A 486 -10.14 32.26 -23.72
CA GLY A 486 -10.73 32.57 -22.41
C GLY A 486 -9.74 32.68 -21.25
N ARG A 487 -8.42 32.78 -21.53
CA ARG A 487 -7.34 32.86 -20.53
C ARG A 487 -7.18 31.64 -19.66
N GLY A 488 -7.75 30.51 -20.03
CA GLY A 488 -7.52 29.22 -19.40
C GLY A 488 -6.34 28.46 -20.01
N LEU A 489 -5.86 27.41 -19.37
CA LEU A 489 -4.86 26.50 -19.91
C LEU A 489 -5.55 25.22 -20.43
N ARG A 490 -5.05 24.70 -21.55
CA ARG A 490 -5.52 23.43 -22.13
C ARG A 490 -4.32 22.60 -22.57
N CYS A 491 -4.39 21.29 -22.32
CA CYS A 491 -3.47 20.29 -22.89
C CYS A 491 -4.27 19.37 -23.83
N ALA A 492 -3.74 19.09 -25.01
CA ALA A 492 -4.39 18.19 -25.96
C ALA A 492 -4.24 16.71 -25.59
N THR A 493 -3.21 16.36 -24.80
CA THR A 493 -3.07 14.99 -24.28
C THR A 493 -4.18 14.69 -23.27
N PRO A 494 -5.11 13.75 -23.57
CA PRO A 494 -6.16 13.37 -22.62
C PRO A 494 -5.55 12.90 -21.29
N GLY A 495 -6.11 13.32 -20.18
CA GLY A 495 -5.66 12.87 -18.87
C GLY A 495 -4.39 13.55 -18.33
N ALA A 496 -3.86 14.56 -19.00
CA ALA A 496 -2.72 15.28 -18.48
C ALA A 496 -3.12 16.25 -17.37
N SER A 497 -2.41 16.18 -16.23
CA SER A 497 -2.45 17.21 -15.20
C SER A 497 -1.61 18.42 -15.64
N ILE A 498 -2.14 19.62 -15.44
CA ILE A 498 -1.42 20.87 -15.77
C ILE A 498 -0.94 21.51 -14.48
N GLY A 499 0.38 21.70 -14.39
CA GLY A 499 1.01 22.50 -13.35
C GLY A 499 1.30 23.90 -13.86
N TRP A 500 1.07 24.91 -13.03
CA TRP A 500 1.45 26.30 -13.31
C TRP A 500 2.05 26.98 -12.09
N ARG A 501 2.84 28.01 -12.32
CA ARG A 501 3.42 28.85 -11.26
C ARG A 501 3.84 30.20 -11.81
N GLU A 502 3.92 31.22 -10.98
CA GLU A 502 4.51 32.51 -11.33
C GLU A 502 6.03 32.38 -11.43
N LEU A 503 6.66 33.30 -12.18
CA LEU A 503 8.12 33.29 -12.29
C LEU A 503 8.76 33.57 -10.93
N GLY A 504 9.71 32.71 -10.56
CA GLY A 504 10.40 32.80 -9.26
C GLY A 504 9.81 31.90 -8.17
N GLU A 505 8.57 31.40 -8.31
CA GLU A 505 8.01 30.42 -7.39
C GLU A 505 8.70 29.06 -7.55
N LYS A 506 8.85 28.35 -6.41
CA LYS A 506 9.45 27.01 -6.37
C LYS A 506 8.40 25.91 -6.60
N SER A 507 7.23 26.06 -5.96
CA SER A 507 6.16 25.06 -5.98
C SER A 507 5.25 25.23 -7.19
N TRP A 508 4.79 24.10 -7.75
CA TRP A 508 3.80 24.08 -8.82
C TRP A 508 2.40 24.07 -8.22
N ARG A 509 1.49 24.87 -8.75
CA ARG A 509 0.07 24.84 -8.44
C ARG A 509 -0.65 23.91 -9.41
N VAL A 510 -1.70 23.23 -8.95
CA VAL A 510 -2.58 22.44 -9.81
C VAL A 510 -3.51 23.37 -10.57
N TYR A 511 -3.54 23.27 -11.88
CA TYR A 511 -4.51 23.99 -12.68
C TYR A 511 -5.84 23.22 -12.72
N GLN A 512 -6.93 23.94 -12.46
CA GLN A 512 -8.32 23.47 -12.62
C GLN A 512 -9.05 24.44 -13.56
N PRO A 513 -10.16 24.02 -14.22
CA PRO A 513 -10.96 24.93 -15.03
C PRO A 513 -11.44 26.20 -14.29
N SER A 514 -11.60 26.10 -12.97
CA SER A 514 -11.96 27.23 -12.09
C SER A 514 -10.78 28.07 -11.64
N THR A 515 -9.54 27.70 -12.01
CA THR A 515 -8.33 28.46 -11.62
C THR A 515 -8.32 29.83 -12.25
N VAL A 516 -8.23 30.86 -11.41
CA VAL A 516 -8.03 32.24 -11.87
C VAL A 516 -6.54 32.49 -12.01
N LEU A 517 -6.06 32.60 -13.24
CA LEU A 517 -4.69 32.96 -13.54
C LEU A 517 -4.46 34.49 -13.33
N PRO A 518 -3.22 34.94 -13.08
CA PRO A 518 -2.88 36.38 -13.04
C PRO A 518 -3.34 37.11 -14.28
N ARG A 519 -3.72 38.37 -14.14
CA ARG A 519 -4.23 39.16 -15.28
C ARG A 519 -3.15 39.51 -16.32
N THR A 520 -1.94 39.74 -15.85
CA THR A 520 -0.78 40.16 -16.67
C THR A 520 0.48 39.47 -16.15
N GLY A 521 1.56 39.54 -16.92
CA GLY A 521 2.85 38.99 -16.53
C GLY A 521 3.16 37.65 -17.18
N PHE A 522 4.04 36.89 -16.56
CA PHE A 522 4.48 35.61 -17.09
C PHE A 522 4.28 34.50 -16.07
N ILE A 523 3.79 33.35 -16.54
CA ILE A 523 3.73 32.11 -15.78
C ILE A 523 4.59 31.03 -16.44
N GLN A 524 5.02 30.07 -15.65
CA GLN A 524 5.53 28.80 -16.18
C GLN A 524 4.43 27.76 -16.13
N VAL A 525 4.34 26.94 -17.19
CA VAL A 525 3.38 25.84 -17.30
C VAL A 525 4.07 24.56 -17.71
N VAL A 526 3.53 23.42 -17.29
CA VAL A 526 3.95 22.07 -17.68
C VAL A 526 2.73 21.14 -17.61
N ALA A 527 2.65 20.18 -18.51
CA ALA A 527 1.65 19.13 -18.43
C ALA A 527 2.31 17.76 -18.26
N HIS A 528 1.65 16.87 -17.54
CA HIS A 528 2.14 15.51 -17.37
C HIS A 528 0.96 14.55 -17.22
N ARG A 529 0.86 13.57 -18.12
CA ARG A 529 -0.01 12.41 -17.97
C ARG A 529 0.77 11.28 -17.33
N ILE A 530 0.19 10.60 -16.34
CA ILE A 530 0.81 9.40 -15.72
C ILE A 530 1.20 8.41 -16.81
N GLY A 531 2.42 7.89 -16.75
CA GLY A 531 2.97 6.93 -17.70
C GLY A 531 3.59 7.54 -18.98
N PHE A 532 3.37 8.83 -19.24
CA PHE A 532 3.95 9.54 -20.38
C PHE A 532 5.18 10.35 -19.94
N LYS A 533 6.05 10.73 -20.86
CA LYS A 533 7.07 11.74 -20.62
C LYS A 533 6.37 13.08 -20.35
N PRO A 534 6.82 13.87 -19.35
CA PRO A 534 6.26 15.21 -19.13
C PRO A 534 6.53 16.12 -20.34
N SER A 535 5.64 17.08 -20.58
CA SER A 535 5.87 18.12 -21.59
C SER A 535 7.10 18.96 -21.25
N ALA A 536 7.61 19.70 -22.26
CA ALA A 536 8.55 20.79 -22.00
C ALA A 536 7.88 21.84 -21.09
N ARG A 537 8.65 22.42 -20.17
CA ARG A 537 8.22 23.59 -19.41
C ARG A 537 8.18 24.80 -20.35
N GLN A 538 7.06 25.50 -20.35
CA GLN A 538 6.87 26.69 -21.18
C GLN A 538 6.70 27.94 -20.33
N ARG A 539 7.14 29.08 -20.85
CA ARG A 539 6.83 30.39 -20.32
C ARG A 539 5.69 30.97 -21.17
N VAL A 540 4.61 31.32 -20.50
CA VAL A 540 3.41 31.86 -21.13
C VAL A 540 3.22 33.29 -20.67
N GLN A 541 3.04 34.21 -21.61
CA GLN A 541 2.71 35.61 -21.34
C GLN A 541 1.18 35.72 -21.15
N LEU A 542 0.76 36.37 -20.10
CA LEU A 542 -0.64 36.61 -19.75
C LEU A 542 -0.93 38.10 -20.02
N GLY A 543 -1.82 38.37 -20.97
CA GLY A 543 -2.32 39.70 -21.26
C GLY A 543 -1.28 40.80 -21.59
N GLU A 544 -1.70 41.84 -22.24
CA GLU A 544 -1.04 43.15 -22.21
C GLU A 544 -1.63 44.04 -21.12
#